data_83ea84842ee97378a3463801c01dd88a
#
_entry.id   83ea84842ee97378a3463801c01dd88a
#
_cell.length_a   1.000
_cell.length_b   1.000
_cell.length_c   1.000
_cell.angle_alpha   90.00
_cell.angle_beta   90.00
_cell.angle_gamma   90.00
#
_symmetry.space_group_name_H-M   'P 1'
#
loop_
_entity.id
_entity.type
_entity.pdbx_description
1 polymer ?
#
loop_
_entity_poly.entity_id
_entity_poly.type
_entity_poly.pdbx_seq_one_letter_code
_entity_poly.pdbx_strand_id
1 'polypeptide(L)'
;MRNLKKFAALGLSAAMVLSLAACGSGTKNTTTDTTAAKTEEAAKTEAAGDTEAGDKAAAGGDVDKSQKLIIYTNSGSNGRDAWLKEKAGTAGYNVEVVQIQGGDLANRIIAEKNNPQADMVFGLNSIEYEKLKAESVLDQWEPSWAGDVDMTLGDKDGYYYPIVIQPLVNMMNADLQNPPKDYTDLVNPEWKDKYTILNFGGGTGKTILASLLVRYRDDNGEYGISDEGWDFVKSWIQNGHMEVQGEDYVGNAISGTVPITEMWEAAFFRIRQREIISSRSWFRKLAFHT
;
A
#
# COMPACT_ATOMS: atom_id res chain seq x y z
N MET A 1 58.53 -3.85 -14.66
CA MET A 1 58.74 -4.98 -15.61
C MET A 1 57.39 -5.71 -15.71
N ARG A 2 56.81 -5.53 -16.88
CA ARG A 2 56.26 -6.54 -17.79
C ARG A 2 55.07 -7.35 -17.24
N ASN A 3 53.90 -7.52 -17.85
CA ASN A 3 53.49 -7.31 -19.25
C ASN A 3 51.96 -7.22 -19.32
N LEU A 4 51.53 -6.34 -20.18
CA LEU A 4 50.25 -6.30 -20.88
C LEU A 4 49.92 -7.64 -21.60
N LYS A 5 48.69 -8.12 -21.58
CA LYS A 5 48.07 -8.73 -22.77
C LYS A 5 46.59 -8.37 -22.89
N LYS A 6 46.33 -7.64 -23.94
CA LYS A 6 45.04 -7.36 -24.57
C LYS A 6 44.48 -8.63 -25.19
N PHE A 7 43.19 -8.88 -25.13
CA PHE A 7 42.48 -9.53 -26.22
C PHE A 7 41.17 -8.77 -26.49
N ALA A 8 41.07 -8.46 -27.79
CA ALA A 8 40.00 -7.72 -28.40
C ALA A 8 38.90 -8.63 -28.95
N ALA A 9 37.72 -8.10 -28.97
CA ALA A 9 36.65 -8.19 -29.96
C ALA A 9 36.27 -9.55 -30.59
N LEU A 10 34.98 -9.84 -30.61
CA LEU A 10 34.21 -9.95 -31.86
C LEU A 10 32.69 -9.94 -31.53
N GLY A 11 32.00 -9.05 -32.20
CA GLY A 11 30.55 -8.96 -32.18
C GLY A 11 29.88 -10.04 -33.05
N LEU A 12 28.66 -10.33 -32.77
CA LEU A 12 27.76 -10.95 -33.73
C LEU A 12 26.37 -10.35 -33.60
N SER A 13 26.04 -9.54 -34.58
CA SER A 13 24.72 -9.04 -34.92
C SER A 13 23.93 -10.21 -35.54
N ALA A 14 22.73 -10.47 -35.07
CA ALA A 14 21.75 -11.24 -35.84
C ALA A 14 20.42 -10.48 -35.83
N ALA A 15 20.17 -9.83 -36.96
CA ALA A 15 18.90 -9.32 -37.37
C ALA A 15 17.93 -10.49 -37.62
N MET A 16 16.72 -10.42 -37.14
CA MET A 16 15.63 -11.25 -37.64
C MET A 16 14.53 -10.37 -38.26
N VAL A 17 14.34 -10.70 -39.48
CA VAL A 17 13.53 -10.07 -40.52
C VAL A 17 12.04 -10.36 -40.28
N LEU A 18 11.25 -9.33 -40.59
CA LEU A 18 9.79 -9.38 -40.79
C LEU A 18 9.40 -10.44 -41.81
N SER A 19 8.28 -11.10 -41.57
CA SER A 19 7.46 -11.67 -42.63
C SER A 19 6.01 -11.23 -42.50
N LEU A 20 5.65 -10.23 -43.29
CA LEU A 20 4.28 -9.95 -43.71
C LEU A 20 3.91 -10.99 -44.78
N ALA A 21 2.74 -11.59 -44.64
CA ALA A 21 2.04 -12.21 -45.74
C ALA A 21 0.61 -11.65 -45.78
N ALA A 22 0.41 -10.86 -46.79
CA ALA A 22 -0.89 -10.35 -47.24
C ALA A 22 -1.48 -11.32 -48.25
N CYS A 23 -2.81 -11.44 -48.27
CA CYS A 23 -3.67 -11.72 -49.40
C CYS A 23 -5.11 -11.45 -48.91
N GLY A 24 -5.96 -10.67 -49.48
CA GLY A 24 -6.06 -10.09 -50.79
C GLY A 24 -7.49 -10.21 -51.24
N SER A 25 -7.99 -9.14 -51.84
CA SER A 25 -9.16 -8.94 -52.70
C SER A 25 -10.57 -9.03 -52.06
N GLY A 26 -11.48 -8.15 -52.30
CA GLY A 26 -11.61 -7.04 -53.23
C GLY A 26 -13.05 -6.56 -53.30
N THR A 27 -13.16 -5.33 -53.65
CA THR A 27 -14.09 -4.71 -54.56
C THR A 27 -15.40 -4.09 -54.04
N LYS A 28 -15.31 -2.77 -54.02
CA LYS A 28 -16.13 -1.72 -54.64
C LYS A 28 -17.53 -1.38 -54.14
N ASN A 29 -17.60 -0.09 -53.81
CA ASN A 29 -18.52 0.99 -54.23
C ASN A 29 -20.03 0.81 -53.90
N THR A 30 -20.73 1.81 -53.43
CA THR A 30 -20.94 3.14 -53.96
C THR A 30 -21.76 3.97 -52.96
N THR A 31 -21.39 5.23 -52.81
CA THR A 31 -22.10 6.46 -52.51
C THR A 31 -23.64 6.45 -52.52
N THR A 32 -24.24 7.17 -51.60
CA THR A 32 -25.08 8.37 -51.73
C THR A 32 -25.85 8.57 -50.42
N ASP A 33 -25.56 9.63 -49.73
CA ASP A 33 -26.18 10.96 -49.62
C ASP A 33 -27.68 10.98 -49.29
N THR A 34 -27.99 11.86 -48.37
CA THR A 34 -29.14 12.75 -48.27
C THR A 34 -30.10 12.56 -47.07
N THR A 35 -29.92 13.51 -46.12
CA THR A 35 -30.90 14.48 -45.62
C THR A 35 -32.05 14.03 -44.71
N ALA A 36 -31.96 14.56 -43.52
CA ALA A 36 -32.88 15.46 -42.80
C ALA A 36 -34.29 15.01 -42.37
N ALA A 37 -34.54 15.52 -41.22
CA ALA A 37 -35.77 16.08 -40.61
C ALA A 37 -36.55 15.16 -39.70
N LYS A 38 -36.46 15.54 -38.40
CA LYS A 38 -37.45 16.34 -37.65
C LYS A 38 -38.73 15.62 -37.22
N THR A 39 -38.97 15.70 -35.94
CA THR A 39 -40.14 16.16 -35.22
C THR A 39 -40.77 15.14 -34.28
N GLU A 40 -40.65 15.48 -32.96
CA GLU A 40 -41.69 15.56 -31.92
C GLU A 40 -42.66 14.35 -31.80
N GLU A 41 -42.94 13.88 -30.62
CA GLU A 41 -43.69 14.49 -29.52
C GLU A 41 -43.82 13.50 -28.34
N ALA A 42 -44.02 14.07 -27.18
CA ALA A 42 -44.19 13.51 -25.87
C ALA A 42 -45.23 12.42 -25.72
N ALA A 43 -44.95 11.49 -24.78
CA ALA A 43 -45.99 10.93 -23.92
C ALA A 43 -45.40 10.56 -22.57
N LYS A 44 -45.82 11.29 -21.56
CA LYS A 44 -45.77 10.93 -20.13
C LYS A 44 -46.44 9.58 -19.89
N THR A 45 -45.77 8.71 -19.18
CA THR A 45 -46.49 7.74 -18.32
C THR A 45 -45.65 7.51 -17.07
N GLU A 46 -46.19 7.95 -15.94
CA GLU A 46 -45.76 7.57 -14.62
C GLU A 46 -46.02 6.07 -14.43
N ALA A 47 -44.99 5.34 -14.05
CA ALA A 47 -45.16 4.07 -13.36
C ALA A 47 -44.15 4.00 -12.25
N ALA A 48 -44.62 3.99 -11.02
CA ALA A 48 -43.91 3.64 -9.85
C ALA A 48 -43.26 2.25 -10.07
N GLY A 49 -41.95 2.18 -10.03
CA GLY A 49 -41.21 0.95 -10.03
C GLY A 49 -40.51 0.82 -8.67
N ASP A 50 -40.89 -0.24 -7.98
CA ASP A 50 -40.31 -0.75 -6.75
C ASP A 50 -38.78 -0.71 -6.82
N THR A 51 -38.21 -0.01 -5.87
CA THR A 51 -36.82 -0.21 -5.47
C THR A 51 -36.79 -1.55 -4.73
N GLU A 52 -36.43 -2.60 -5.44
CA GLU A 52 -35.94 -3.81 -4.79
C GLU A 52 -34.70 -3.42 -3.97
N ALA A 53 -34.91 -3.34 -2.67
CA ALA A 53 -33.85 -3.39 -1.70
C ALA A 53 -33.14 -4.73 -1.93
N GLY A 54 -31.89 -4.66 -2.43
CA GLY A 54 -31.05 -5.82 -2.55
C GLY A 54 -31.02 -6.56 -1.24
N ASP A 55 -31.44 -7.81 -1.28
CA ASP A 55 -31.41 -8.74 -0.17
C ASP A 55 -29.99 -8.75 0.38
N LYS A 56 -29.81 -8.18 1.57
CA LYS A 56 -28.60 -8.40 2.37
C LYS A 56 -28.58 -9.90 2.66
N ALA A 57 -27.71 -10.61 1.97
CA ALA A 57 -27.49 -12.02 2.22
C ALA A 57 -27.13 -12.18 3.70
N ALA A 58 -28.10 -12.60 4.50
CA ALA A 58 -27.87 -13.03 5.86
C ALA A 58 -26.87 -14.20 5.79
N ALA A 59 -25.73 -14.07 6.44
CA ALA A 59 -24.73 -15.11 6.57
C ALA A 59 -25.33 -16.30 7.37
N GLY A 60 -25.90 -17.27 6.66
CA GLY A 60 -26.60 -18.41 7.26
C GLY A 60 -26.84 -19.56 6.28
N GLY A 61 -26.31 -19.49 5.07
CA GLY A 61 -26.30 -20.62 4.14
C GLY A 61 -25.19 -21.60 4.47
N ASP A 62 -25.39 -22.86 4.10
CA ASP A 62 -24.40 -23.93 4.23
C ASP A 62 -23.21 -23.60 3.32
N VAL A 63 -22.15 -23.00 3.89
CA VAL A 63 -20.98 -22.56 3.14
C VAL A 63 -20.16 -23.79 2.78
N ASP A 64 -19.92 -24.00 1.49
CA ASP A 64 -19.00 -25.05 1.03
C ASP A 64 -17.53 -24.72 1.39
N LYS A 65 -17.11 -25.16 2.56
CA LYS A 65 -15.77 -24.95 3.10
C LYS A 65 -14.67 -25.72 2.35
N SER A 66 -15.03 -26.63 1.42
CA SER A 66 -14.06 -27.36 0.60
C SER A 66 -13.46 -26.50 -0.51
N GLN A 67 -14.13 -25.41 -0.89
CA GLN A 67 -13.61 -24.45 -1.86
C GLN A 67 -12.29 -23.85 -1.35
N LYS A 68 -11.34 -23.73 -2.25
CA LYS A 68 -10.05 -23.09 -1.95
C LYS A 68 -10.24 -21.58 -1.98
N LEU A 69 -9.92 -20.91 -0.87
CA LEU A 69 -9.89 -19.46 -0.75
C LEU A 69 -8.45 -18.95 -0.87
N ILE A 70 -8.23 -17.95 -1.70
CA ILE A 70 -6.93 -17.31 -1.90
C ILE A 70 -6.93 -15.95 -1.20
N ILE A 71 -6.06 -15.82 -0.19
CA ILE A 71 -5.90 -14.59 0.58
C ILE A 71 -4.59 -13.92 0.17
N TYR A 72 -4.67 -12.70 -0.36
CA TYR A 72 -3.51 -11.87 -0.57
C TYR A 72 -3.23 -11.02 0.68
N THR A 73 -1.97 -10.94 1.10
CA THR A 73 -1.60 -10.19 2.31
C THR A 73 -0.19 -9.60 2.24
N ASN A 74 -0.01 -8.45 2.86
CA ASN A 74 1.32 -7.90 3.17
C ASN A 74 1.73 -8.18 4.62
N SER A 75 0.89 -8.87 5.38
CA SER A 75 1.05 -9.07 6.83
C SER A 75 1.35 -10.53 7.23
N GLY A 76 1.71 -11.40 6.28
CA GLY A 76 1.98 -12.82 6.50
C GLY A 76 3.32 -13.15 7.18
N SER A 77 4.27 -12.22 7.25
CA SER A 77 5.60 -12.47 7.81
C SER A 77 5.59 -12.88 9.28
N ASN A 78 6.71 -13.46 9.75
CA ASN A 78 6.91 -13.94 11.12
C ASN A 78 5.92 -15.05 11.54
N GLY A 79 5.56 -15.94 10.62
CA GLY A 79 4.68 -17.09 10.87
C GLY A 79 3.19 -16.78 10.92
N ARG A 80 2.79 -15.53 10.64
CA ARG A 80 1.36 -15.17 10.61
C ARG A 80 0.61 -15.84 9.47
N ASP A 81 1.25 -16.06 8.33
CA ASP A 81 0.70 -16.81 7.21
C ASP A 81 0.41 -18.27 7.61
N ALA A 82 1.35 -18.93 8.28
CA ALA A 82 1.18 -20.28 8.78
C ALA A 82 0.09 -20.33 9.86
N TRP A 83 0.08 -19.36 10.78
CA TRP A 83 -0.96 -19.24 11.81
C TRP A 83 -2.36 -19.07 11.20
N LEU A 84 -2.49 -18.22 10.17
CA LEU A 84 -3.77 -17.98 9.49
C LEU A 84 -4.27 -19.27 8.80
N LYS A 85 -3.38 -19.98 8.11
CA LYS A 85 -3.70 -21.28 7.49
C LYS A 85 -4.15 -22.33 8.53
N GLU A 86 -3.42 -22.42 9.64
CA GLU A 86 -3.76 -23.33 10.74
C GLU A 86 -5.14 -23.02 11.31
N LYS A 87 -5.43 -21.74 11.62
CA LYS A 87 -6.73 -21.33 12.20
C LYS A 87 -7.88 -21.53 11.23
N ALA A 88 -7.69 -21.18 9.96
CA ALA A 88 -8.67 -21.44 8.91
C ALA A 88 -8.95 -22.94 8.75
N GLY A 89 -7.89 -23.77 8.70
CA GLY A 89 -8.02 -25.22 8.64
C GLY A 89 -8.74 -25.83 9.84
N THR A 90 -8.48 -25.33 11.06
CA THR A 90 -9.21 -25.74 12.27
C THR A 90 -10.70 -25.41 12.18
N ALA A 91 -11.05 -24.30 11.51
CA ALA A 91 -12.43 -23.90 11.23
C ALA A 91 -13.04 -24.62 10.01
N GLY A 92 -12.30 -25.50 9.37
CA GLY A 92 -12.72 -26.31 8.23
C GLY A 92 -12.57 -25.63 6.86
N TYR A 93 -11.92 -24.46 6.77
CA TYR A 93 -11.68 -23.76 5.52
C TYR A 93 -10.36 -24.17 4.87
N ASN A 94 -10.35 -24.26 3.54
CA ASN A 94 -9.16 -24.49 2.72
C ASN A 94 -8.62 -23.14 2.24
N VAL A 95 -7.52 -22.65 2.83
CA VAL A 95 -6.98 -21.34 2.57
C VAL A 95 -5.55 -21.39 2.01
N GLU A 96 -5.33 -20.70 0.92
CA GLU A 96 -3.99 -20.35 0.43
C GLU A 96 -3.68 -18.88 0.77
N VAL A 97 -2.51 -18.65 1.37
CA VAL A 97 -2.05 -17.30 1.72
C VAL A 97 -0.87 -16.92 0.85
N VAL A 98 -0.99 -15.84 0.10
CA VAL A 98 0.06 -15.31 -0.78
C VAL A 98 0.54 -13.99 -0.21
N GLN A 99 1.80 -13.97 0.23
CA GLN A 99 2.41 -12.75 0.78
C GLN A 99 3.05 -11.91 -0.31
N ILE A 100 2.70 -10.62 -0.35
CA ILE A 100 3.21 -9.62 -1.29
C ILE A 100 3.41 -8.31 -0.51
N GLN A 101 4.42 -7.50 -0.85
CA GLN A 101 4.63 -6.19 -0.23
C GLN A 101 3.46 -5.23 -0.49
N GLY A 102 3.17 -4.31 0.45
CA GLY A 102 1.92 -3.55 0.46
C GLY A 102 1.62 -2.78 -0.85
N GLY A 103 2.54 -1.99 -1.35
CA GLY A 103 2.34 -1.25 -2.60
C GLY A 103 2.23 -2.15 -3.82
N ASP A 104 3.04 -3.22 -3.89
CA ASP A 104 2.99 -4.21 -4.96
C ASP A 104 1.71 -5.04 -4.89
N LEU A 105 1.21 -5.32 -3.67
CA LEU A 105 -0.04 -6.02 -3.46
C LEU A 105 -1.23 -5.24 -4.05
N ALA A 106 -1.35 -3.97 -3.73
CA ALA A 106 -2.42 -3.14 -4.28
C ALA A 106 -2.33 -3.03 -5.82
N ASN A 107 -1.13 -2.84 -6.37
CA ASN A 107 -0.91 -2.79 -7.81
C ASN A 107 -1.28 -4.12 -8.49
N ARG A 108 -0.95 -5.24 -7.87
CA ARG A 108 -1.29 -6.57 -8.39
C ARG A 108 -2.79 -6.79 -8.44
N ILE A 109 -3.52 -6.46 -7.37
CA ILE A 109 -4.99 -6.58 -7.34
C ILE A 109 -5.61 -5.74 -8.47
N ILE A 110 -5.13 -4.51 -8.69
CA ILE A 110 -5.59 -3.65 -9.78
C ILE A 110 -5.28 -4.26 -11.16
N ALA A 111 -4.09 -4.82 -11.34
CA ALA A 111 -3.72 -5.47 -12.59
C ALA A 111 -4.58 -6.72 -12.89
N GLU A 112 -5.02 -7.41 -11.86
CA GLU A 112 -5.89 -8.60 -11.95
C GLU A 112 -7.39 -8.26 -12.04
N LYS A 113 -7.77 -6.97 -12.10
CA LYS A 113 -9.16 -6.47 -12.07
C LYS A 113 -10.12 -7.23 -13.00
N ASN A 114 -9.69 -7.59 -14.20
CA ASN A 114 -10.52 -8.29 -15.18
C ASN A 114 -10.54 -9.82 -15.01
N ASN A 115 -9.69 -10.35 -14.17
CA ASN A 115 -9.61 -11.77 -13.83
C ASN A 115 -9.03 -11.93 -12.42
N PRO A 116 -9.80 -11.59 -11.36
CA PRO A 116 -9.36 -11.64 -9.98
C PRO A 116 -8.84 -13.03 -9.60
N GLN A 117 -7.70 -13.05 -8.94
CA GLN A 117 -7.07 -14.29 -8.48
C GLN A 117 -7.20 -14.48 -6.97
N ALA A 118 -7.49 -13.43 -6.23
CA ALA A 118 -7.69 -13.47 -4.79
C ALA A 118 -9.17 -13.28 -4.43
N ASP A 119 -9.61 -14.02 -3.44
CA ASP A 119 -10.95 -13.90 -2.86
C ASP A 119 -10.99 -12.87 -1.73
N MET A 120 -9.84 -12.65 -1.09
CA MET A 120 -9.72 -11.71 0.03
C MET A 120 -8.36 -11.01 0.03
N VAL A 121 -8.35 -9.76 0.44
CA VAL A 121 -7.13 -9.02 0.78
C VAL A 121 -7.11 -8.69 2.27
N PHE A 122 -5.95 -8.87 2.90
CA PHE A 122 -5.78 -8.71 4.34
C PHE A 122 -4.49 -7.96 4.67
N GLY A 123 -4.59 -6.95 5.54
CA GLY A 123 -3.43 -6.32 6.16
C GLY A 123 -2.90 -5.05 5.48
N LEU A 124 -3.51 -4.59 4.40
CA LEU A 124 -3.22 -3.27 3.83
C LEU A 124 -3.65 -2.16 4.80
N ASN A 125 -3.03 -1.00 4.69
CA ASN A 125 -3.48 0.21 5.39
C ASN A 125 -4.63 0.89 4.63
N SER A 126 -5.29 1.86 5.27
CA SER A 126 -6.43 2.58 4.70
C SER A 126 -6.09 3.27 3.38
N ILE A 127 -4.89 3.82 3.20
CA ILE A 127 -4.46 4.48 1.96
C ILE A 127 -4.53 3.51 0.77
N GLU A 128 -4.02 2.30 0.95
CA GLU A 128 -4.05 1.29 -0.11
C GLU A 128 -5.48 0.75 -0.34
N TYR A 129 -6.29 0.61 0.70
CA TYR A 129 -7.70 0.22 0.54
C TYR A 129 -8.52 1.29 -0.16
N GLU A 130 -8.33 2.57 0.13
CA GLU A 130 -8.99 3.67 -0.60
C GLU A 130 -8.62 3.66 -2.10
N LYS A 131 -7.36 3.37 -2.41
CA LYS A 131 -6.93 3.18 -3.79
C LYS A 131 -7.65 2.01 -4.46
N LEU A 132 -7.76 0.86 -3.79
CA LEU A 132 -8.48 -0.31 -4.32
C LEU A 132 -9.97 -0.02 -4.51
N LYS A 133 -10.60 0.70 -3.57
CA LYS A 133 -11.99 1.14 -3.66
C LYS A 133 -12.21 2.06 -4.87
N ALA A 134 -11.34 3.05 -5.05
CA ALA A 134 -11.40 3.97 -6.19
C ALA A 134 -11.29 3.25 -7.55
N GLU A 135 -10.53 2.17 -7.60
CA GLU A 135 -10.38 1.31 -8.78
C GLU A 135 -11.52 0.30 -8.96
N SER A 136 -12.49 0.26 -8.04
CA SER A 136 -13.65 -0.66 -8.07
C SER A 136 -13.22 -2.14 -8.15
N VAL A 137 -12.24 -2.53 -7.33
CA VAL A 137 -11.75 -3.92 -7.23
C VAL A 137 -12.08 -4.55 -5.87
N LEU A 138 -12.91 -3.90 -5.07
CA LEU A 138 -13.42 -4.39 -3.80
C LEU A 138 -14.94 -4.49 -3.89
N ASP A 139 -15.50 -5.56 -3.33
CA ASP A 139 -16.93 -5.71 -3.13
C ASP A 139 -17.32 -5.27 -1.71
N GLN A 140 -18.54 -4.77 -1.57
CA GLN A 140 -19.13 -4.48 -0.27
C GLN A 140 -19.56 -5.79 0.42
N TRP A 141 -19.27 -5.90 1.70
CA TRP A 141 -19.72 -7.01 2.52
C TRP A 141 -19.81 -6.57 3.98
N GLU A 142 -20.55 -7.31 4.80
CA GLU A 142 -20.65 -7.04 6.22
C GLU A 142 -20.26 -8.29 7.01
N PRO A 143 -19.07 -8.30 7.66
CA PRO A 143 -18.68 -9.43 8.50
C PRO A 143 -19.53 -9.50 9.76
N SER A 144 -19.74 -10.69 10.29
CA SER A 144 -20.56 -10.91 11.51
C SER A 144 -20.05 -10.16 12.74
N TRP A 145 -18.80 -9.73 12.73
CA TRP A 145 -18.14 -8.96 13.78
C TRP A 145 -18.07 -7.45 13.48
N ALA A 146 -18.73 -6.97 12.43
CA ALA A 146 -18.68 -5.54 12.05
C ALA A 146 -19.10 -4.60 13.18
N GLY A 147 -20.04 -5.04 14.04
CA GLY A 147 -20.48 -4.28 15.20
C GLY A 147 -19.48 -4.19 16.36
N ASP A 148 -18.41 -4.99 16.32
CA ASP A 148 -17.39 -5.05 17.37
C ASP A 148 -16.19 -4.12 17.10
N VAL A 149 -16.18 -3.42 15.96
CA VAL A 149 -15.08 -2.55 15.55
C VAL A 149 -15.52 -1.09 15.38
N ASP A 150 -14.58 -0.18 15.60
CA ASP A 150 -14.82 1.26 15.39
C ASP A 150 -14.71 1.60 13.89
N MET A 151 -15.86 1.70 13.24
CA MET A 151 -15.96 2.03 11.81
C MET A 151 -15.57 3.45 11.45
N THR A 152 -15.22 4.32 12.42
CA THR A 152 -14.58 5.60 12.13
C THR A 152 -13.16 5.42 11.59
N LEU A 153 -12.57 4.26 11.81
CA LEU A 153 -11.25 3.85 11.34
C LEU A 153 -11.30 2.96 10.08
N GLY A 154 -12.50 2.60 9.63
CA GLY A 154 -12.76 1.79 8.45
C GLY A 154 -13.48 2.56 7.35
N ASP A 155 -14.03 1.83 6.40
CA ASP A 155 -14.86 2.40 5.36
C ASP A 155 -16.34 2.34 5.72
N LYS A 156 -17.01 3.50 5.74
CA LYS A 156 -18.44 3.60 6.07
C LYS A 156 -19.36 2.93 5.05
N ASP A 157 -18.86 2.74 3.82
CA ASP A 157 -19.60 2.08 2.76
C ASP A 157 -19.43 0.54 2.78
N GLY A 158 -18.58 -0.01 3.68
CA GLY A 158 -18.45 -1.45 3.90
C GLY A 158 -17.54 -2.17 2.90
N TYR A 159 -16.59 -1.49 2.25
CA TYR A 159 -15.62 -2.13 1.37
C TYR A 159 -14.42 -2.71 2.11
N TYR A 160 -14.09 -2.17 3.31
CA TYR A 160 -13.05 -2.72 4.18
C TYR A 160 -13.30 -2.40 5.65
N TYR A 161 -12.77 -3.23 6.53
CA TYR A 161 -12.98 -3.18 7.97
C TYR A 161 -11.65 -3.09 8.72
N PRO A 162 -11.57 -2.27 9.80
CA PRO A 162 -10.38 -2.19 10.61
C PRO A 162 -10.27 -3.44 11.49
N ILE A 163 -9.11 -4.09 11.48
CA ILE A 163 -8.84 -5.28 12.30
C ILE A 163 -7.70 -5.06 13.28
N VAL A 164 -6.92 -4.00 13.08
CA VAL A 164 -5.82 -3.61 13.96
C VAL A 164 -5.52 -2.13 13.80
N ILE A 165 -5.23 -1.47 14.91
CA ILE A 165 -4.68 -0.13 14.95
C ILE A 165 -3.19 -0.26 15.24
N GLN A 166 -2.35 0.29 14.36
CA GLN A 166 -0.91 0.29 14.53
C GLN A 166 -0.38 1.72 14.38
N PRO A 167 -0.16 2.44 15.46
CA PRO A 167 0.46 3.75 15.39
C PRO A 167 1.91 3.64 14.88
N LEU A 168 2.35 4.68 14.18
CA LEU A 168 3.75 4.91 13.90
C LEU A 168 4.41 5.55 15.12
N VAL A 169 5.59 5.11 15.45
CA VAL A 169 6.37 5.64 16.57
C VAL A 169 7.79 6.00 16.09
N ASN A 170 8.30 7.10 16.61
CA ASN A 170 9.70 7.45 16.42
C ASN A 170 10.57 6.58 17.32
N MET A 171 11.50 5.86 16.72
CA MET A 171 12.58 5.19 17.41
C MET A 171 13.85 6.05 17.34
N MET A 172 14.43 6.35 18.48
CA MET A 172 15.65 7.14 18.58
C MET A 172 16.73 6.35 19.32
N ASN A 173 17.97 6.53 18.91
CA ASN A 173 19.10 5.98 19.63
C ASN A 173 19.13 6.52 21.08
N ALA A 174 19.36 5.64 22.06
CA ALA A 174 19.31 6.01 23.48
C ALA A 174 20.39 7.00 23.91
N ASP A 175 21.50 7.04 23.18
CA ASP A 175 22.63 7.92 23.46
C ASP A 175 22.54 9.27 22.73
N LEU A 176 21.46 9.50 21.95
CA LEU A 176 21.25 10.74 21.22
C LEU A 176 21.06 11.91 22.19
N GLN A 177 21.97 12.86 22.12
CA GLN A 177 21.90 14.07 22.93
C GLN A 177 20.97 15.10 22.32
N ASN A 178 20.13 15.74 23.13
CA ASN A 178 19.19 16.76 22.71
C ASN A 178 18.33 16.32 21.49
N PRO A 179 17.54 15.22 21.62
CA PRO A 179 16.74 14.72 20.52
C PRO A 179 15.74 15.78 20.02
N PRO A 180 15.33 15.72 18.75
CA PRO A 180 14.31 16.62 18.21
C PRO A 180 13.01 16.45 19.00
N LYS A 181 12.25 17.53 19.14
CA LYS A 181 10.98 17.55 19.88
C LYS A 181 9.78 17.42 18.95
N ASP A 182 9.94 17.88 17.73
CA ASP A 182 8.93 17.80 16.66
C ASP A 182 9.60 17.51 15.32
N TYR A 183 8.81 17.09 14.33
CA TYR A 183 9.27 16.88 12.96
C TYR A 183 9.85 18.14 12.31
N THR A 184 9.35 19.32 12.72
CA THR A 184 9.86 20.60 12.23
C THR A 184 11.30 20.85 12.64
N ASP A 185 11.80 20.24 13.70
CA ASP A 185 13.20 20.33 14.10
C ASP A 185 14.11 19.60 13.10
N LEU A 186 13.60 18.53 12.47
CA LEU A 186 14.37 17.67 11.58
C LEU A 186 14.88 18.35 10.30
N VAL A 187 14.32 19.50 9.92
CA VAL A 187 14.81 20.28 8.78
C VAL A 187 16.00 21.16 9.12
N ASN A 188 16.38 21.27 10.40
CA ASN A 188 17.55 22.02 10.83
C ASN A 188 18.86 21.32 10.43
N PRO A 189 19.93 22.08 10.11
CA PRO A 189 21.18 21.52 9.63
C PRO A 189 21.85 20.48 10.56
N GLU A 190 21.64 20.60 11.88
CA GLU A 190 22.18 19.64 12.85
C GLU A 190 21.63 18.22 12.67
N TRP A 191 20.46 18.06 11.99
CA TRP A 191 19.83 16.77 11.73
C TRP A 191 20.14 16.21 10.35
N LYS A 192 21.02 16.84 9.60
CA LYS A 192 21.40 16.37 8.25
C LYS A 192 21.89 14.92 8.30
N ASP A 193 21.24 14.04 7.53
CA ASP A 193 21.48 12.59 7.42
C ASP A 193 21.38 11.82 8.76
N LYS A 194 20.67 12.37 9.77
CA LYS A 194 20.50 11.73 11.07
C LYS A 194 19.13 11.09 11.32
N TYR A 195 18.27 11.10 10.36
CA TYR A 195 16.99 10.39 10.41
C TYR A 195 16.70 9.69 9.09
N THR A 196 16.09 8.51 9.19
CA THR A 196 15.76 7.71 8.02
C THR A 196 14.44 8.19 7.42
N ILE A 197 14.43 8.39 6.10
CA ILE A 197 13.22 8.54 5.31
C ILE A 197 12.94 7.20 4.66
N LEU A 198 11.88 6.53 5.09
CA LEU A 198 11.46 5.24 4.55
C LEU A 198 10.94 5.40 3.12
N ASN A 199 11.25 4.43 2.28
CA ASN A 199 10.91 4.43 0.86
C ASN A 199 9.38 4.60 0.64
N PHE A 200 9.01 5.55 -0.23
CA PHE A 200 7.60 5.86 -0.53
C PHE A 200 6.91 4.80 -1.42
N GLY A 201 7.62 3.80 -1.91
CA GLY A 201 7.01 2.61 -2.51
C GLY A 201 6.28 1.75 -1.47
N GLY A 202 6.71 1.79 -0.20
CA GLY A 202 6.11 1.07 0.92
C GLY A 202 4.98 1.83 1.60
N GLY A 203 4.05 1.10 2.24
CA GLY A 203 2.93 1.70 2.97
C GLY A 203 3.37 2.57 4.14
N THR A 204 4.45 2.21 4.85
CA THR A 204 4.96 2.97 5.99
C THR A 204 5.45 4.35 5.56
N GLY A 205 6.32 4.44 4.54
CA GLY A 205 6.82 5.73 4.05
C GLY A 205 5.70 6.65 3.56
N LYS A 206 4.70 6.12 2.85
CA LYS A 206 3.49 6.88 2.45
C LYS A 206 2.71 7.39 3.65
N THR A 207 2.53 6.58 4.68
CA THR A 207 1.80 6.98 5.89
C THR A 207 2.53 8.09 6.64
N ILE A 208 3.86 8.01 6.76
CA ILE A 208 4.67 9.08 7.35
C ILE A 208 4.50 10.38 6.56
N LEU A 209 4.69 10.33 5.25
CA LEU A 209 4.53 11.50 4.39
C LEU A 209 3.14 12.12 4.53
N ALA A 210 2.08 11.31 4.51
CA ALA A 210 0.72 11.78 4.70
C ALA A 210 0.51 12.41 6.08
N SER A 211 1.11 11.84 7.14
CA SER A 211 1.02 12.39 8.51
C SER A 211 1.70 13.75 8.67
N LEU A 212 2.76 14.00 7.90
CA LEU A 212 3.43 15.30 7.85
C LEU A 212 2.57 16.31 7.09
N LEU A 213 2.08 15.94 5.90
CA LEU A 213 1.30 16.82 5.02
C LEU A 213 -0.05 17.23 5.62
N VAL A 214 -0.71 16.35 6.37
CA VAL A 214 -2.02 16.65 6.97
C VAL A 214 -2.01 17.87 7.91
N ARG A 215 -0.85 18.23 8.44
CA ARG A 215 -0.65 19.44 9.28
C ARG A 215 -0.73 20.74 8.48
N TYR A 216 -0.59 20.66 7.17
CA TYR A 216 -0.52 21.78 6.23
C TYR A 216 -1.69 21.78 5.24
N ARG A 217 -2.85 21.30 5.68
CA ARG A 217 -4.06 21.28 4.82
C ARG A 217 -4.47 22.70 4.44
N ASP A 218 -4.70 22.90 3.14
CA ASP A 218 -5.24 24.12 2.56
C ASP A 218 -6.12 23.73 1.37
N ASP A 219 -7.41 23.97 1.44
CA ASP A 219 -8.36 23.61 0.38
C ASP A 219 -8.07 24.30 -0.96
N ASN A 220 -7.29 25.39 -0.95
CA ASN A 220 -6.85 26.11 -2.15
C ASN A 220 -5.46 25.72 -2.63
N GLY A 221 -4.74 24.89 -1.85
CA GLY A 221 -3.40 24.44 -2.16
C GLY A 221 -3.36 23.27 -3.16
N GLU A 222 -2.22 23.03 -3.75
CA GLU A 222 -2.00 21.90 -4.63
C GLU A 222 -2.23 20.58 -3.87
N TYR A 223 -3.10 19.71 -4.38
CA TYR A 223 -3.56 18.49 -3.70
C TYR A 223 -4.13 18.72 -2.30
N GLY A 224 -4.68 19.91 -2.01
CA GLY A 224 -5.22 20.24 -0.70
C GLY A 224 -4.17 20.51 0.38
N ILE A 225 -2.95 20.87 -0.02
CA ILE A 225 -1.79 21.17 0.85
C ILE A 225 -1.24 22.55 0.51
N SER A 226 -0.91 23.34 1.53
CA SER A 226 -0.31 24.67 1.36
C SER A 226 1.11 24.59 0.78
N ASP A 227 1.57 25.68 0.16
CA ASP A 227 2.95 25.83 -0.31
C ASP A 227 3.96 25.61 0.83
N GLU A 228 3.66 26.09 2.04
CA GLU A 228 4.48 25.86 3.23
C GLU A 228 4.67 24.36 3.51
N GLY A 229 3.60 23.56 3.36
CA GLY A 229 3.64 22.13 3.56
C GLY A 229 4.52 21.42 2.54
N TRP A 230 4.45 21.83 1.29
CA TRP A 230 5.33 21.30 0.23
C TRP A 230 6.79 21.69 0.43
N ASP A 231 7.06 22.93 0.82
CA ASP A 231 8.42 23.40 1.13
C ASP A 231 8.99 22.70 2.37
N PHE A 232 8.16 22.46 3.40
CA PHE A 232 8.55 21.67 4.56
C PHE A 232 8.95 20.26 4.16
N VAL A 233 8.09 19.52 3.45
CA VAL A 233 8.37 18.14 3.04
C VAL A 233 9.59 18.06 2.14
N LYS A 234 9.76 19.00 1.21
CA LYS A 234 10.97 19.09 0.37
C LYS A 234 12.23 19.24 1.23
N SER A 235 12.19 20.14 2.21
CA SER A 235 13.31 20.37 3.12
C SER A 235 13.60 19.14 3.98
N TRP A 236 12.53 18.49 4.48
CA TRP A 236 12.61 17.26 5.25
C TRP A 236 13.24 16.13 4.43
N ILE A 237 12.84 15.93 3.16
CA ILE A 237 13.44 14.93 2.27
C ILE A 237 14.91 15.25 2.00
N GLN A 238 15.22 16.51 1.73
CA GLN A 238 16.60 16.92 1.42
C GLN A 238 17.55 16.80 2.61
N ASN A 239 17.03 16.91 3.84
CA ASN A 239 17.84 16.86 5.06
C ASN A 239 17.97 15.44 5.64
N GLY A 240 17.07 14.52 5.32
CA GLY A 240 17.11 13.15 5.84
C GLY A 240 17.97 12.20 5.01
N HIS A 241 18.18 11.02 5.56
CA HIS A 241 18.79 9.88 4.91
C HIS A 241 17.71 9.02 4.24
N MET A 242 17.67 8.98 2.91
CA MET A 242 16.72 8.13 2.18
C MET A 242 17.13 6.67 2.27
N GLU A 243 16.23 5.82 2.77
CA GLU A 243 16.42 4.37 2.85
C GLU A 243 16.78 3.78 1.47
N VAL A 244 17.86 3.00 1.44
CA VAL A 244 18.23 2.19 0.27
C VAL A 244 17.63 0.79 0.43
N GLN A 245 17.16 0.21 -0.66
CA GLN A 245 16.57 -1.13 -0.64
C GLN A 245 17.52 -2.16 0.00
N GLY A 246 17.03 -2.85 1.03
CA GLY A 246 17.81 -3.85 1.77
C GLY A 246 18.65 -3.27 2.91
N GLU A 247 18.57 -1.98 3.16
CA GLU A 247 19.25 -1.33 4.29
C GLU A 247 18.65 -1.77 5.62
N ASP A 248 19.50 -2.06 6.59
CA ASP A 248 19.08 -2.28 7.98
C ASP A 248 18.93 -0.94 8.73
N TYR A 249 17.88 -0.20 8.39
CA TYR A 249 17.61 1.10 9.02
C TYR A 249 17.36 0.99 10.53
N VAL A 250 16.91 -0.16 11.01
CA VAL A 250 16.75 -0.43 12.45
C VAL A 250 18.10 -0.58 13.12
N GLY A 251 18.98 -1.38 12.55
CA GLY A 251 20.37 -1.52 13.01
C GLY A 251 21.12 -0.19 12.98
N ASN A 252 20.89 0.65 11.96
CA ASN A 252 21.45 2.00 11.88
C ASN A 252 20.97 2.89 13.02
N ALA A 253 19.69 2.81 13.40
CA ALA A 253 19.17 3.59 14.53
C ALA A 253 19.73 3.07 15.87
N ILE A 254 19.83 1.75 16.06
CA ILE A 254 20.40 1.13 17.26
C ILE A 254 21.88 1.50 17.40
N SER A 255 22.66 1.43 16.34
CA SER A 255 24.09 1.76 16.35
C SER A 255 24.38 3.25 16.45
N GLY A 256 23.40 4.11 16.17
CA GLY A 256 23.56 5.55 16.10
C GLY A 256 24.15 6.06 14.79
N THR A 257 24.30 5.20 13.77
CA THR A 257 24.76 5.60 12.42
C THR A 257 23.76 6.56 11.77
N VAL A 258 22.46 6.22 11.80
CA VAL A 258 21.33 7.10 11.50
C VAL A 258 20.39 7.01 12.68
N PRO A 259 20.54 7.86 13.72
CA PRO A 259 20.03 7.61 15.06
C PRO A 259 18.52 7.73 15.21
N ILE A 260 17.79 8.16 14.20
CA ILE A 260 16.32 8.35 14.25
C ILE A 260 15.67 7.60 13.10
N THR A 261 14.63 6.83 13.40
CA THR A 261 13.79 6.20 12.38
C THR A 261 12.34 6.09 12.87
N GLU A 262 11.43 5.82 11.96
CA GLU A 262 10.04 5.51 12.30
C GLU A 262 9.72 4.05 12.03
N MET A 263 8.83 3.50 12.84
CA MET A 263 8.31 2.16 12.63
C MET A 263 6.93 1.99 13.25
N TRP A 264 6.28 0.90 12.89
CA TRP A 264 5.05 0.48 13.55
C TRP A 264 5.32 0.06 15.00
N GLU A 265 4.49 0.50 15.92
CA GLU A 265 4.63 0.23 17.36
C GLU A 265 4.84 -1.26 17.67
N ALA A 266 4.10 -2.15 17.00
CA ALA A 266 4.26 -3.59 17.18
C ALA A 266 5.66 -4.11 16.78
N ALA A 267 6.32 -3.48 15.79
CA ALA A 267 7.69 -3.80 15.42
C ALA A 267 8.67 -3.27 16.47
N PHE A 268 8.45 -2.06 16.94
CA PHE A 268 9.23 -1.45 18.00
C PHE A 268 9.24 -2.32 19.28
N PHE A 269 8.09 -2.77 19.76
CA PHE A 269 8.02 -3.63 20.94
C PHE A 269 8.74 -4.97 20.76
N ARG A 270 8.69 -5.56 19.56
CA ARG A 270 9.43 -6.80 19.25
C ARG A 270 10.94 -6.61 19.29
N ILE A 271 11.42 -5.51 18.73
CA ILE A 271 12.85 -5.15 18.75
C ILE A 271 13.28 -4.94 20.20
N ARG A 272 12.53 -4.14 20.96
CA ARG A 272 12.76 -3.91 22.36
C ARG A 272 12.82 -5.20 23.18
N GLN A 273 11.91 -6.15 22.95
CA GLN A 273 11.94 -7.44 23.65
C GLN A 273 13.18 -8.26 23.32
N ARG A 274 13.63 -8.28 22.06
CA ARG A 274 14.84 -9.00 21.64
C ARG A 274 16.10 -8.39 22.25
N GLU A 275 16.19 -7.07 22.26
CA GLU A 275 17.31 -6.35 22.88
C GLU A 275 17.34 -6.51 24.40
N ILE A 276 16.18 -6.59 25.07
CA ILE A 276 16.10 -6.92 26.50
C ILE A 276 16.73 -8.29 26.80
N ILE A 277 16.52 -9.27 25.93
CA ILE A 277 17.04 -10.62 26.10
C ILE A 277 18.56 -10.63 25.85
N SER A 278 19.06 -9.79 24.95
CA SER A 278 20.48 -9.76 24.54
C SER A 278 21.38 -8.87 25.40
N SER A 279 20.85 -7.79 26.02
CA SER A 279 21.66 -6.93 26.89
C SER A 279 20.83 -6.26 27.98
N ARG A 280 21.15 -6.54 29.24
CA ARG A 280 20.56 -5.86 30.42
C ARG A 280 20.92 -4.37 30.51
N SER A 281 21.77 -3.82 29.66
CA SER A 281 22.32 -2.47 29.74
C SER A 281 21.53 -1.39 28.97
N TRP A 282 20.64 -1.74 28.03
CA TRP A 282 19.99 -0.80 27.11
C TRP A 282 18.67 -0.20 27.59
N PHE A 283 18.22 -0.52 28.82
CA PHE A 283 16.85 -0.32 29.29
C PHE A 283 16.45 1.08 29.75
N ARG A 284 17.29 2.09 29.74
CA ARG A 284 16.99 3.33 30.47
C ARG A 284 16.42 4.50 29.69
N LYS A 285 16.39 4.50 28.36
CA LYS A 285 15.99 5.74 27.65
C LYS A 285 15.29 5.46 26.32
N LEU A 286 14.05 5.02 26.37
CA LEU A 286 13.15 5.21 25.24
C LEU A 286 12.04 6.16 25.71
N ALA A 287 12.12 7.42 25.30
CA ALA A 287 11.13 8.42 25.60
C ALA A 287 10.02 8.38 24.54
N PHE A 288 8.80 8.24 25.00
CA PHE A 288 7.61 8.50 24.19
C PHE A 288 7.37 10.00 24.16
N HIS A 289 7.28 10.58 23.00
CA HIS A 289 6.62 11.85 22.80
C HIS A 289 5.39 11.58 21.92
N THR A 290 4.22 11.65 22.57
CA THR A 290 2.90 11.69 21.92
C THR A 290 2.66 13.07 21.36
#